data_f1859301e443bb3dea032ebf270595b5
#
_entry.id   f1859301e443bb3dea032ebf270595b5
#
_cell.length_a   1.000
_cell.length_b   1.000
_cell.length_c   1.000
_cell.angle_alpha   90.00
_cell.angle_beta   90.00
_cell.angle_gamma   90.00
#
_symmetry.space_group_name_H-M   'P 1'
#
loop_
_entity.id
_entity.type
_entity.pdbx_description
1 polymer ?
#
loop_
_entity_poly.entity_id
_entity_poly.type
_entity_poly.pdbx_seq_one_letter_code
_entity_poly.pdbx_strand_id
1 'polypeptide(L)'
;MKVTINIREMVAEGRRLEKAGELTDAAAAYQKVVDNDSSNPEAVGRLLIVYRKLKEYGRELAVINGALAAYKQRDKALQENQALQ
;
A
#
# COMPACT_ATOMS: atom_id res chain seq x y z
N MET A 1 21.89 8.63 8.32
CA MET A 1 21.22 9.33 7.22
C MET A 1 19.87 8.68 6.95
N LYS A 2 18.78 9.44 7.07
CA LYS A 2 17.46 8.90 6.76
C LYS A 2 17.26 8.84 5.26
N VAL A 3 17.02 7.65 4.75
CA VAL A 3 16.62 7.50 3.34
C VAL A 3 15.14 7.85 3.27
N THR A 4 14.84 8.98 2.66
CA THR A 4 13.45 9.39 2.46
C THR A 4 12.96 8.75 1.18
N ILE A 5 11.94 7.90 1.29
CA ILE A 5 11.31 7.29 0.13
C ILE A 5 10.35 8.31 -0.48
N ASN A 6 10.54 8.63 -1.75
CA ASN A 6 9.60 9.45 -2.49
C ASN A 6 8.45 8.56 -2.96
N ILE A 7 7.32 8.64 -2.25
CA ILE A 7 6.16 7.79 -2.50
C ILE A 7 5.66 7.94 -3.94
N ARG A 8 5.60 9.17 -4.44
CA ARG A 8 5.13 9.44 -5.81
C ARG A 8 6.01 8.75 -6.84
N GLU A 9 7.33 8.82 -6.67
CA GLU A 9 8.27 8.17 -7.57
C GLU A 9 8.16 6.64 -7.51
N MET A 10 7.98 6.10 -6.31
CA MET A 10 7.84 4.65 -6.15
C MET A 10 6.54 4.13 -6.76
N VAL A 11 5.45 4.87 -6.64
CA VAL A 11 4.18 4.51 -7.27
C VAL A 11 4.34 4.57 -8.80
N ALA A 12 4.98 5.60 -9.31
CA ALA A 12 5.25 5.74 -10.75
C ALA A 12 6.10 4.58 -11.27
N GLU A 13 7.13 4.19 -10.52
CA GLU A 13 7.98 3.04 -10.86
C GLU A 13 7.17 1.75 -10.88
N GLY A 14 6.31 1.55 -9.88
CA GLY A 14 5.44 0.39 -9.83
C GLY A 14 4.54 0.31 -11.06
N ARG A 15 3.96 1.43 -11.46
CA ARG A 15 3.11 1.50 -12.65
C ARG A 15 3.89 1.17 -13.92
N ARG A 16 5.09 1.70 -14.04
CA ARG A 16 5.96 1.44 -15.19
C ARG A 16 6.27 -0.05 -15.30
N LEU A 17 6.64 -0.66 -14.19
CA LEU A 17 6.95 -2.09 -14.14
C LEU A 17 5.72 -2.94 -14.43
N GLU A 18 4.57 -2.54 -13.91
CA GLU A 18 3.31 -3.23 -14.15
C GLU A 18 2.96 -3.23 -15.65
N LYS A 19 3.10 -2.08 -16.32
CA LYS A 19 2.85 -1.96 -17.75
C LYS A 19 3.83 -2.79 -18.58
N ALA A 20 5.06 -2.93 -18.10
CA ALA A 20 6.08 -3.74 -18.76
C ALA A 20 5.89 -5.25 -18.53
N GLY A 21 4.92 -5.64 -17.70
CA GLY A 21 4.70 -7.04 -17.37
C GLY A 21 5.63 -7.58 -16.29
N GLU A 22 6.42 -6.70 -15.68
CA GLU A 22 7.36 -7.05 -14.61
C GLU A 22 6.62 -7.05 -13.27
N LEU A 23 5.72 -8.03 -13.09
CA LEU A 23 4.78 -8.02 -11.96
C LEU A 23 5.47 -8.20 -10.61
N THR A 24 6.49 -9.05 -10.53
CA THR A 24 7.21 -9.26 -9.28
C THR A 24 7.91 -7.97 -8.83
N ASP A 25 8.56 -7.28 -9.76
CA ASP A 25 9.25 -6.02 -9.48
C ASP A 25 8.25 -4.91 -9.16
N ALA A 26 7.11 -4.89 -9.86
CA ALA A 26 6.04 -3.94 -9.59
C ALA A 26 5.52 -4.14 -8.16
N ALA A 27 5.30 -5.39 -7.75
CA ALA A 27 4.86 -5.69 -6.39
C ALA A 27 5.86 -5.19 -5.36
N ALA A 28 7.16 -5.38 -5.60
CA ALA A 28 8.20 -4.90 -4.70
C ALA A 28 8.17 -3.38 -4.54
N ALA A 29 7.97 -2.64 -5.65
CA ALA A 29 7.88 -1.19 -5.62
C ALA A 29 6.66 -0.71 -4.84
N TYR A 30 5.49 -1.27 -5.12
CA TYR A 30 4.27 -0.91 -4.39
C TYR A 30 4.34 -1.33 -2.92
N GLN A 31 4.97 -2.46 -2.62
CA GLN A 31 5.11 -2.92 -1.24
C GLN A 31 5.92 -1.93 -0.41
N LYS A 32 6.96 -1.34 -0.96
CA LYS A 32 7.73 -0.30 -0.27
C LYS A 32 6.87 0.89 0.10
N VAL A 33 5.95 1.29 -0.78
CA VAL A 33 5.02 2.37 -0.49
C VAL A 33 4.09 1.98 0.66
N VAL A 34 3.51 0.78 0.59
CA VAL A 34 2.59 0.28 1.61
C VAL A 34 3.29 0.12 2.96
N ASP A 35 4.55 -0.28 2.97
CA ASP A 35 5.34 -0.41 4.21
C ASP A 35 5.54 0.95 4.89
N ASN A 36 5.58 2.03 4.12
CA ASN A 36 5.71 3.40 4.64
C ASN A 36 4.35 4.04 4.95
N ASP A 37 3.33 3.72 4.16
CA ASP A 37 1.98 4.24 4.32
C ASP A 37 0.98 3.14 4.00
N SER A 38 0.56 2.41 5.03
CA SER A 38 -0.33 1.25 4.89
C SER A 38 -1.71 1.61 4.33
N SER A 39 -2.08 2.89 4.34
CA SER A 39 -3.38 3.34 3.88
C SER A 39 -3.32 4.07 2.53
N ASN A 40 -2.15 4.11 1.86
CA ASN A 40 -2.05 4.78 0.55
C ASN A 40 -2.98 4.07 -0.44
N PRO A 41 -4.07 4.74 -0.88
CA PRO A 41 -5.11 4.04 -1.65
C PRO A 41 -4.63 3.56 -3.02
N GLU A 42 -3.77 4.31 -3.67
CA GLU A 42 -3.26 3.92 -4.98
C GLU A 42 -2.34 2.71 -4.89
N ALA A 43 -1.37 2.74 -3.96
CA ALA A 43 -0.43 1.64 -3.80
C ALA A 43 -1.13 0.38 -3.33
N VAL A 44 -2.04 0.50 -2.36
CA VAL A 44 -2.81 -0.65 -1.85
C VAL A 44 -3.62 -1.28 -2.99
N GLY A 45 -4.37 -0.46 -3.73
CA GLY A 45 -5.21 -0.96 -4.81
C GLY A 45 -4.42 -1.67 -5.91
N ARG A 46 -3.32 -1.07 -6.35
CA ARG A 46 -2.50 -1.69 -7.39
C ARG A 46 -1.79 -2.94 -6.89
N LEU A 47 -1.28 -2.90 -5.66
CA LEU A 47 -0.57 -4.04 -5.08
C LEU A 47 -1.48 -5.27 -4.95
N LEU A 48 -2.74 -5.06 -4.56
CA LEU A 48 -3.71 -6.14 -4.47
C LEU A 48 -3.93 -6.81 -5.84
N ILE A 49 -4.06 -5.99 -6.89
CA ILE A 49 -4.23 -6.50 -8.25
C ILE A 49 -3.00 -7.31 -8.68
N VAL A 50 -1.81 -6.79 -8.42
CA VAL A 50 -0.55 -7.43 -8.81
C VAL A 50 -0.37 -8.76 -8.08
N TYR A 51 -0.59 -8.77 -6.76
CA TYR A 51 -0.48 -10.01 -5.98
C TYR A 51 -1.49 -11.07 -6.44
N ARG A 52 -2.70 -10.64 -6.80
CA ARG A 52 -3.71 -11.58 -7.33
C ARG A 52 -3.25 -12.17 -8.66
N LYS A 53 -2.69 -11.37 -9.55
CA LYS A 53 -2.15 -11.86 -10.82
C LYS A 53 -1.00 -12.83 -10.61
N LEU A 54 -0.18 -12.60 -9.58
CA LEU A 54 0.92 -13.48 -9.20
C LEU A 54 0.45 -14.70 -8.40
N LYS A 55 -0.84 -14.75 -8.04
CA LYS A 55 -1.42 -15.80 -7.20
C LYS A 55 -0.80 -15.84 -5.80
N GLU A 56 -0.33 -14.70 -5.33
CA GLU A 56 0.24 -14.51 -4.00
C GLU A 56 -0.87 -14.11 -3.02
N TYR A 57 -1.82 -15.02 -2.79
CA TYR A 57 -3.04 -14.73 -2.03
C TYR A 57 -2.76 -14.41 -0.56
N GLY A 58 -1.75 -15.06 0.03
CA GLY A 58 -1.35 -14.76 1.41
C GLY A 58 -0.84 -13.33 1.56
N ARG A 59 -0.06 -12.87 0.59
CA ARG A 59 0.46 -11.50 0.60
C ARG A 59 -0.65 -10.50 0.32
N GLU A 60 -1.58 -10.83 -0.56
CA GLU A 60 -2.76 -10.02 -0.83
C GLU A 60 -3.56 -9.82 0.47
N LEU A 61 -3.82 -10.90 1.19
CA LEU A 61 -4.57 -10.84 2.45
C LEU A 61 -3.85 -10.01 3.50
N ALA A 62 -2.52 -10.14 3.60
CA ALA A 62 -1.74 -9.35 4.54
C ALA A 62 -1.85 -7.85 4.27
N VAL A 63 -1.84 -7.46 2.99
CA VAL A 63 -2.01 -6.05 2.60
C VAL A 63 -3.40 -5.56 2.95
N ILE A 64 -4.44 -6.35 2.69
CA ILE A 64 -5.82 -6.01 3.05
C ILE A 64 -5.95 -5.79 4.55
N ASN A 65 -5.42 -6.71 5.36
CA ASN A 65 -5.50 -6.62 6.81
C ASN A 65 -4.74 -5.40 7.35
N GLY A 66 -3.57 -5.11 6.79
CA GLY A 66 -2.79 -3.93 7.16
C GLY A 66 -3.51 -2.63 6.84
N ALA A 67 -4.13 -2.56 5.66
CA ALA A 67 -4.88 -1.37 5.24
C ALA A 67 -6.11 -1.16 6.11
N LEU A 68 -6.85 -2.25 6.43
CA LEU A 68 -8.01 -2.17 7.31
C LEU A 68 -7.63 -1.69 8.70
N ALA A 69 -6.51 -2.19 9.25
CA ALA A 69 -6.03 -1.76 10.56
C ALA A 69 -5.69 -0.26 10.56
N ALA A 70 -5.05 0.22 9.48
CA ALA A 70 -4.72 1.64 9.35
C ALA A 70 -5.98 2.51 9.27
N TYR A 71 -6.99 2.08 8.51
CA TYR A 71 -8.26 2.82 8.42
C TYR A 71 -8.99 2.83 9.76
N LYS A 72 -9.03 1.71 10.48
CA LYS A 72 -9.67 1.63 11.79
C LYS A 72 -9.01 2.57 12.80
N GLN A 73 -7.68 2.68 12.79
CA GLN A 73 -6.98 3.60 13.67
C GLN A 73 -7.30 5.05 13.34
N ARG A 74 -7.39 5.37 12.06
CA ARG A 74 -7.74 6.71 11.62
C ARG A 74 -9.14 7.09 12.06
N ASP A 75 -10.11 6.19 11.88
CA ASP A 75 -11.49 6.40 12.31
C ASP A 75 -11.60 6.56 13.82
N LYS A 76 -10.87 5.74 14.58
CA LYS A 76 -10.85 5.82 16.02
C LYS A 76 -10.31 7.18 16.49
N ALA A 77 -9.24 7.67 15.88
CA ALA A 77 -8.67 8.98 16.21
C ALA A 77 -9.66 10.11 15.94
N LEU A 78 -10.40 10.04 14.82
CA LEU A 78 -11.42 11.03 14.48
C LEU A 78 -12.57 11.00 15.48
N GLN A 79 -13.02 9.81 15.90
CA GLN A 79 -14.10 9.67 16.87
C GLN A 79 -13.67 10.20 18.24
N GLU A 80 -12.45 9.93 18.67
CA GLU A 80 -11.91 10.45 19.92
C GLU A 80 -11.85 11.97 19.92
N ASN A 81 -11.42 12.58 18.81
CA ASN A 81 -11.40 14.03 18.67
C ASN A 81 -12.80 14.62 18.75
N GLN A 82 -13.79 13.98 18.14
CA GLN A 82 -15.18 14.44 18.20
C GLN A 82 -15.75 14.32 19.61
N ALA A 83 -15.39 13.28 20.34
CA ALA A 83 -15.86 13.09 21.70
C ALA A 83 -15.32 14.14 22.67
N LEU A 84 -14.17 14.72 22.38
CA LEU A 84 -13.56 15.78 23.21
C LEU A 84 -14.11 17.17 22.94
N GLN A 85 -14.92 17.33 21.91
CA GLN A 85 -15.59 18.59 21.59
C GLN A 85 -16.99 18.61 22.21
#